data_a7520d9ed21f2ddbd6d4c8911e69d75d
#
_entry.id   a7520d9ed21f2ddbd6d4c8911e69d75d
#
_cell.length_a   1.000
_cell.length_b   1.000
_cell.length_c   1.000
_cell.angle_alpha   90.00
_cell.angle_beta   90.00
_cell.angle_gamma   90.00
#
_symmetry.space_group_name_H-M   'P 1'
#
loop_
_entity.id
_entity.type
_entity.pdbx_description
1 polymer ?
#
loop_
_entity_poly.entity_id
_entity_poly.type
_entity_poly.pdbx_seq_one_letter_code
_entity_poly.pdbx_strand_id
1 'polypeptide(L)'
;ANWHCDNYGIDTISTATIMAFLMECRQRGFLTTDDCDLIWGDEAAALAFMHRLARGEGELARVAGEGMTPLVEWVANRYQQRTGIDPRPDLALFAMQTKGLPFSFYRTHRSLSMQGSYAAASDIGAHHAAAWLIKADLLGAFPTFEDKAWALISYPRVRLGNDNLGLCKLPWVDVFNPESATRTDTDIHINPASQEIYAEFFNGMLGTELTWEEIFAWTDRDINLQRVMNVLRYGRQTASHDWIPDRAIGPTDDALYEAEQEYNDGEVAKITGQDVPVVAALPTAEKRATLMAYRKGELRKLIEVYYAERGWNADGIPFVDTLQELGLWPFLTPEEQQVITELIAG
;
A
#
# COMPACT_ATOMS: atom_id res chain seq x y z
N ALA A 1 15.31 -17.59 7.84
CA ALA A 1 14.92 -16.20 8.12
C ALA A 1 13.72 -16.15 9.06
N ASN A 2 12.54 -16.72 8.73
CA ASN A 2 11.31 -16.60 9.54
C ASN A 2 11.51 -16.93 11.02
N TRP A 3 12.10 -18.09 11.34
CA TRP A 3 12.37 -18.50 12.72
C TRP A 3 13.16 -17.45 13.51
N HIS A 4 14.13 -16.78 12.89
CA HIS A 4 14.89 -15.72 13.53
C HIS A 4 14.07 -14.45 13.73
N CYS A 5 13.26 -14.05 12.72
CA CYS A 5 12.36 -12.91 12.85
C CYS A 5 11.37 -13.11 13.98
N ASP A 6 10.74 -14.30 14.06
CA ASP A 6 9.80 -14.64 15.13
C ASP A 6 10.45 -14.59 16.51
N ASN A 7 11.68 -15.15 16.66
CA ASN A 7 12.39 -15.13 17.93
C ASN A 7 12.86 -13.73 18.37
N TYR A 8 13.15 -12.85 17.40
CA TYR A 8 13.57 -11.49 17.69
C TYR A 8 12.41 -10.50 17.80
N GLY A 9 11.22 -10.90 17.37
CA GLY A 9 10.05 -10.00 17.33
C GLY A 9 10.17 -8.92 16.25
N ILE A 10 10.81 -9.22 15.11
CA ILE A 10 10.91 -8.34 13.95
C ILE A 10 10.03 -8.84 12.82
N ASP A 11 9.40 -7.90 12.09
CA ASP A 11 8.54 -8.25 10.97
C ASP A 11 9.33 -8.82 9.79
N THR A 12 8.94 -10.01 9.33
CA THR A 12 9.61 -10.75 8.25
C THR A 12 9.52 -10.01 6.91
N ILE A 13 8.38 -9.42 6.60
CA ILE A 13 8.13 -8.72 5.33
C ILE A 13 8.97 -7.45 5.26
N SER A 14 8.90 -6.62 6.30
CA SER A 14 9.67 -5.37 6.39
C SER A 14 11.16 -5.64 6.37
N THR A 15 11.64 -6.64 7.11
CA THR A 15 13.06 -7.05 7.12
C THR A 15 13.55 -7.43 5.72
N ALA A 16 12.76 -8.24 4.98
CA ALA A 16 13.13 -8.66 3.63
C ALA A 16 13.17 -7.48 2.64
N THR A 17 12.18 -6.59 2.71
CA THR A 17 12.10 -5.42 1.81
C THR A 17 13.20 -4.40 2.10
N ILE A 18 13.53 -4.18 3.37
CA ILE A 18 14.66 -3.33 3.80
C ILE A 18 15.99 -3.88 3.26
N MET A 19 16.23 -5.19 3.43
CA MET A 19 17.44 -5.81 2.90
C MET A 19 17.51 -5.73 1.38
N ALA A 20 16.40 -5.96 0.66
CA ALA A 20 16.34 -5.84 -0.78
C ALA A 20 16.63 -4.41 -1.26
N PHE A 21 16.09 -3.41 -0.58
CA PHE A 21 16.39 -2.00 -0.87
C PHE A 21 17.89 -1.69 -0.70
N LEU A 22 18.51 -2.16 0.39
CA LEU A 22 19.94 -1.97 0.63
C LEU A 22 20.81 -2.69 -0.42
N MET A 23 20.45 -3.93 -0.80
CA MET A 23 21.12 -4.66 -1.88
C MET A 23 21.06 -3.93 -3.21
N GLU A 24 19.89 -3.35 -3.55
CA GLU A 24 19.73 -2.56 -4.76
C GLU A 24 20.51 -1.23 -4.69
N CYS A 25 20.51 -0.55 -3.54
CA CYS A 25 21.35 0.64 -3.34
C CYS A 25 22.84 0.34 -3.53
N ARG A 26 23.31 -0.83 -3.09
CA ARG A 26 24.66 -1.31 -3.39
C ARG A 26 24.88 -1.55 -4.87
N GLN A 27 23.98 -2.26 -5.51
CA GLN A 27 24.05 -2.60 -6.93
C GLN A 27 24.07 -1.34 -7.83
N ARG A 28 23.28 -0.32 -7.46
CA ARG A 28 23.20 0.95 -8.19
C ARG A 28 24.30 1.96 -7.80
N GLY A 29 25.16 1.65 -6.85
CA GLY A 29 26.25 2.51 -6.40
C GLY A 29 25.86 3.67 -5.48
N PHE A 30 24.64 3.66 -4.93
CA PHE A 30 24.22 4.61 -3.89
C PHE A 30 24.95 4.35 -2.58
N LEU A 31 25.32 3.11 -2.29
CA LEU A 31 26.13 2.68 -1.15
C LEU A 31 27.42 2.02 -1.62
N THR A 32 28.49 2.15 -0.81
CA THR A 32 29.77 1.47 -1.00
C THR A 32 29.82 0.18 -0.18
N THR A 33 30.88 -0.60 -0.36
CA THR A 33 31.14 -1.81 0.46
C THR A 33 31.30 -1.46 1.93
N ASP A 34 31.89 -0.31 2.22
CA ASP A 34 32.12 0.16 3.62
C ASP A 34 30.80 0.61 4.27
N ASP A 35 29.83 1.09 3.47
CA ASP A 35 28.52 1.49 3.98
C ASP A 35 27.62 0.29 4.29
N CYS A 36 27.65 -0.74 3.42
CA CYS A 36 26.75 -1.89 3.50
C CYS A 36 27.39 -3.13 2.82
N ASP A 37 27.41 -4.25 3.50
CA ASP A 37 27.94 -5.54 3.05
C ASP A 37 26.91 -6.42 2.33
N LEU A 38 25.63 -6.00 2.28
CA LEU A 38 24.58 -6.75 1.63
C LEU A 38 24.70 -6.75 0.10
N ILE A 39 24.69 -7.94 -0.50
CA ILE A 39 24.62 -8.15 -1.94
C ILE A 39 23.64 -9.29 -2.28
N TRP A 40 23.12 -9.28 -3.50
CA TRP A 40 22.23 -10.32 -3.97
C TRP A 40 22.94 -11.69 -3.99
N GLY A 41 22.27 -12.70 -3.42
CA GLY A 41 22.74 -14.08 -3.42
C GLY A 41 23.68 -14.45 -2.27
N ASP A 42 24.06 -13.51 -1.40
CA ASP A 42 24.87 -13.79 -0.22
C ASP A 42 24.00 -14.03 1.02
N GLU A 43 23.69 -15.31 1.28
CA GLU A 43 22.87 -15.73 2.41
C GLU A 43 23.56 -15.42 3.76
N ALA A 44 24.88 -15.53 3.83
CA ALA A 44 25.62 -15.31 5.08
C ALA A 44 25.57 -13.83 5.47
N ALA A 45 25.80 -12.91 4.53
CA ALA A 45 25.69 -11.49 4.75
C ALA A 45 24.24 -11.09 5.13
N ALA A 46 23.24 -11.65 4.44
CA ALA A 46 21.82 -11.39 4.73
C ALA A 46 21.44 -11.84 6.15
N LEU A 47 21.87 -13.05 6.56
CA LEU A 47 21.62 -13.56 7.91
C LEU A 47 22.35 -12.72 8.98
N ALA A 48 23.61 -12.38 8.75
CA ALA A 48 24.38 -11.53 9.65
C ALA A 48 23.75 -10.14 9.81
N PHE A 49 23.27 -9.55 8.72
CA PHE A 49 22.57 -8.25 8.78
C PHE A 49 21.27 -8.34 9.57
N MET A 50 20.47 -9.40 9.37
CA MET A 50 19.24 -9.63 10.13
C MET A 50 19.50 -9.72 11.63
N HIS A 51 20.57 -10.38 12.06
CA HIS A 51 20.97 -10.43 13.45
C HIS A 51 21.39 -9.04 14.00
N ARG A 52 22.14 -8.26 13.20
CA ARG A 52 22.49 -6.88 13.55
C ARG A 52 21.27 -5.98 13.64
N LEU A 53 20.34 -6.10 12.68
CA LEU A 53 19.07 -5.36 12.65
C LEU A 53 18.28 -5.60 13.93
N ALA A 54 18.08 -6.86 14.29
CA ALA A 54 17.32 -7.25 15.48
C ALA A 54 17.94 -6.74 16.80
N ARG A 55 19.27 -6.58 16.85
CA ARG A 55 19.98 -6.11 18.03
C ARG A 55 20.33 -4.63 18.02
N GLY A 56 20.03 -3.92 16.92
CA GLY A 56 20.42 -2.53 16.72
C GLY A 56 21.95 -2.32 16.68
N GLU A 57 22.68 -3.30 16.17
CA GLU A 57 24.14 -3.28 16.14
C GLU A 57 24.70 -2.49 14.96
N GLY A 58 25.30 -1.35 15.23
CA GLY A 58 25.85 -0.44 14.23
C GLY A 58 24.82 0.60 13.73
N GLU A 59 25.32 1.63 13.05
CA GLU A 59 24.52 2.76 12.61
C GLU A 59 23.45 2.33 11.59
N LEU A 60 23.86 1.61 10.53
CA LEU A 60 22.94 1.15 9.48
C LEU A 60 21.81 0.29 10.05
N ALA A 61 22.12 -0.66 10.94
CA ALA A 61 21.10 -1.54 11.50
C ALA A 61 20.11 -0.80 12.38
N ARG A 62 20.56 0.20 13.15
CA ARG A 62 19.68 1.05 13.96
C ARG A 62 18.72 1.86 13.07
N VAL A 63 19.27 2.53 12.07
CA VAL A 63 18.45 3.33 11.13
C VAL A 63 17.47 2.46 10.36
N ALA A 64 17.91 1.29 9.88
CA ALA A 64 17.05 0.32 9.20
C ALA A 64 15.93 -0.21 10.12
N GLY A 65 16.20 -0.35 11.41
CA GLY A 65 15.21 -0.74 12.43
C GLY A 65 14.14 0.31 12.69
N GLU A 66 14.39 1.57 12.38
CA GLU A 66 13.40 2.66 12.45
C GLU A 66 12.43 2.69 11.25
N GLY A 67 12.69 1.89 10.21
CA GLY A 67 11.85 1.75 9.04
C GLY A 67 12.43 2.32 7.76
N MET A 68 11.64 2.24 6.67
CA MET A 68 12.13 2.58 5.33
C MET A 68 12.40 4.08 5.16
N THR A 69 11.57 4.96 5.69
CA THR A 69 11.73 6.41 5.50
C THR A 69 13.05 6.94 6.08
N PRO A 70 13.41 6.68 7.35
CA PRO A 70 14.72 7.06 7.88
C PRO A 70 15.89 6.42 7.12
N LEU A 71 15.71 5.18 6.64
CA LEU A 71 16.73 4.49 5.88
C LEU A 71 17.01 5.14 4.53
N VAL A 72 15.97 5.54 3.79
CA VAL A 72 16.12 6.29 2.52
C VAL A 72 16.86 7.59 2.74
N GLU A 73 16.54 8.33 3.79
CA GLU A 73 17.23 9.57 4.15
C GLU A 73 18.71 9.32 4.53
N TRP A 74 18.99 8.26 5.27
CA TRP A 74 20.36 7.89 5.59
C TRP A 74 21.19 7.57 4.33
N VAL A 75 20.64 6.77 3.40
CA VAL A 75 21.28 6.45 2.11
C VAL A 75 21.52 7.72 1.31
N ALA A 76 20.50 8.59 1.21
CA ALA A 76 20.59 9.85 0.49
C ALA A 76 21.70 10.75 1.02
N ASN A 77 21.75 10.93 2.33
CA ASN A 77 22.78 11.77 2.98
C ASN A 77 24.20 11.21 2.77
N ARG A 78 24.38 9.88 2.88
CA ARG A 78 25.67 9.22 2.61
C ARG A 78 26.13 9.44 1.18
N TYR A 79 25.24 9.24 0.22
CA TYR A 79 25.55 9.43 -1.19
C TYR A 79 25.85 10.90 -1.50
N GLN A 80 25.02 11.83 -1.01
CA GLN A 80 25.19 13.26 -1.23
C GLN A 80 26.49 13.79 -0.64
N GLN A 81 26.87 13.35 0.57
CA GLN A 81 28.15 13.70 1.20
C GLN A 81 29.35 13.24 0.38
N ARG A 82 29.25 12.08 -0.28
CA ARG A 82 30.33 11.52 -1.10
C ARG A 82 30.42 12.15 -2.48
N THR A 83 29.30 12.46 -3.12
CA THR A 83 29.23 12.84 -4.55
C THR A 83 28.84 14.29 -4.79
N GLY A 84 28.24 14.96 -3.82
CA GLY A 84 27.59 16.28 -3.98
C GLY A 84 26.22 16.25 -4.69
N ILE A 85 25.71 15.04 -5.08
CA ILE A 85 24.46 14.87 -5.82
C ILE A 85 23.38 14.38 -4.84
N ASP A 86 22.17 14.96 -4.92
CA ASP A 86 21.01 14.48 -4.16
C ASP A 86 20.35 13.29 -4.89
N PRO A 87 20.36 12.07 -4.33
CA PRO A 87 19.79 10.88 -4.95
C PRO A 87 18.31 10.65 -4.58
N ARG A 88 17.69 11.49 -3.76
CA ARG A 88 16.31 11.28 -3.27
C ARG A 88 15.30 11.04 -4.39
N PRO A 89 15.33 11.79 -5.53
CA PRO A 89 14.43 11.52 -6.64
C PRO A 89 14.59 10.12 -7.23
N ASP A 90 15.83 9.62 -7.33
CA ASP A 90 16.11 8.28 -7.85
C ASP A 90 15.73 7.20 -6.85
N LEU A 91 16.04 7.39 -5.58
CA LEU A 91 15.67 6.47 -4.50
C LEU A 91 14.15 6.31 -4.38
N ALA A 92 13.39 7.40 -4.54
CA ALA A 92 11.94 7.40 -4.49
C ALA A 92 11.29 6.49 -5.56
N LEU A 93 11.98 6.25 -6.68
CA LEU A 93 11.47 5.39 -7.74
C LEU A 93 11.33 3.92 -7.30
N PHE A 94 12.20 3.45 -6.41
CA PHE A 94 12.30 2.04 -6.02
C PHE A 94 12.31 1.77 -4.51
N ALA A 95 12.25 2.77 -3.66
CA ALA A 95 12.05 2.60 -2.23
C ALA A 95 10.62 2.12 -1.96
N MET A 96 10.41 0.79 -2.04
CA MET A 96 9.10 0.16 -2.01
C MET A 96 8.47 0.27 -0.63
N GLN A 97 7.82 1.40 -0.37
CA GLN A 97 7.13 1.72 0.88
C GLN A 97 5.98 2.72 0.64
N THR A 98 5.02 2.74 1.56
CA THR A 98 4.01 3.82 1.68
C THR A 98 3.86 4.16 3.15
N LYS A 99 3.88 5.46 3.49
CA LYS A 99 3.79 5.93 4.88
C LYS A 99 4.85 5.30 5.82
N GLY A 100 6.02 4.96 5.28
CA GLY A 100 7.11 4.32 6.02
C GLY A 100 7.03 2.79 6.14
N LEU A 101 5.88 2.17 5.84
CA LEU A 101 5.72 0.72 5.87
C LEU A 101 6.19 0.11 4.55
N PRO A 102 7.18 -0.82 4.58
CA PRO A 102 7.64 -1.54 3.39
C PRO A 102 6.54 -2.39 2.75
N PHE A 103 6.59 -2.52 1.41
CA PHE A 103 5.67 -3.35 0.66
C PHE A 103 5.87 -4.84 0.93
N SER A 104 4.77 -5.58 1.01
CA SER A 104 4.77 -6.99 0.68
C SER A 104 4.91 -7.16 -0.84
N PHE A 105 5.65 -8.19 -1.28
CA PHE A 105 6.04 -8.40 -2.67
C PHE A 105 4.88 -8.86 -3.57
N TYR A 106 4.03 -7.93 -4.03
CA TYR A 106 3.01 -8.20 -5.04
C TYR A 106 3.29 -7.41 -6.32
N ARG A 107 2.89 -7.97 -7.47
CA ARG A 107 2.98 -7.30 -8.79
C ARG A 107 1.88 -6.24 -8.92
N THR A 108 2.01 -5.16 -8.18
CA THR A 108 1.03 -4.07 -8.12
C THR A 108 0.84 -3.35 -9.47
N HIS A 109 1.88 -3.30 -10.30
CA HIS A 109 1.86 -2.60 -11.60
C HIS A 109 0.84 -3.16 -12.61
N ARG A 110 0.23 -4.31 -12.33
CA ARG A 110 -0.85 -4.90 -13.15
C ARG A 110 -2.24 -4.78 -12.53
N SER A 111 -2.37 -4.19 -11.35
CA SER A 111 -3.64 -4.08 -10.64
C SER A 111 -3.80 -2.69 -10.06
N LEU A 112 -4.68 -1.91 -10.68
CA LEU A 112 -4.99 -0.55 -10.22
C LEU A 112 -5.66 -0.56 -8.84
N SER A 113 -6.55 -1.52 -8.57
CA SER A 113 -7.17 -1.67 -7.25
C SER A 113 -6.13 -1.97 -6.17
N MET A 114 -5.10 -2.79 -6.47
CA MET A 114 -4.04 -3.06 -5.51
C MET A 114 -3.14 -1.85 -5.30
N GLN A 115 -2.90 -1.04 -6.33
CA GLN A 115 -2.22 0.25 -6.20
C GLN A 115 -3.00 1.19 -5.26
N GLY A 116 -4.31 1.31 -5.44
CA GLY A 116 -5.18 2.09 -4.56
C GLY A 116 -5.18 1.56 -3.13
N SER A 117 -5.14 0.23 -2.94
CA SER A 117 -5.03 -0.39 -1.62
C SER A 117 -3.76 0.04 -0.88
N TYR A 118 -2.61 0.00 -1.53
CA TYR A 118 -1.34 0.42 -0.94
C TYR A 118 -1.23 1.94 -0.76
N ALA A 119 -1.82 2.71 -1.67
CA ALA A 119 -1.76 4.17 -1.61
C ALA A 119 -2.67 4.74 -0.53
N ALA A 120 -3.98 4.53 -0.66
CA ALA A 120 -4.99 5.29 0.06
C ALA A 120 -5.86 4.47 1.03
N ALA A 121 -6.15 3.19 0.73
CA ALA A 121 -7.09 2.41 1.54
C ALA A 121 -6.51 1.88 2.86
N SER A 122 -5.23 2.07 3.11
CA SER A 122 -4.57 1.71 4.37
C SER A 122 -3.81 2.90 4.96
N ASP A 123 -4.29 3.43 6.06
CA ASP A 123 -3.68 4.57 6.74
C ASP A 123 -2.41 4.21 7.52
N ILE A 124 -2.15 2.93 7.79
CA ILE A 124 -0.91 2.45 8.40
C ILE A 124 0.23 2.26 7.40
N GLY A 125 -0.03 2.40 6.09
CA GLY A 125 0.95 2.21 5.03
C GLY A 125 0.64 1.04 4.10
N ALA A 126 1.65 0.49 3.42
CA ALA A 126 1.53 -0.54 2.39
C ALA A 126 1.07 -1.91 2.94
N HIS A 127 -0.11 -1.96 3.52
CA HIS A 127 -0.68 -3.17 4.14
C HIS A 127 -1.57 -3.94 3.17
N HIS A 128 -1.01 -4.94 2.48
CA HIS A 128 -1.70 -5.73 1.46
C HIS A 128 -2.95 -6.47 1.95
N ALA A 129 -2.97 -6.84 3.23
CA ALA A 129 -4.09 -7.60 3.78
C ALA A 129 -5.33 -6.75 4.07
N ALA A 130 -5.25 -5.42 4.07
CA ALA A 130 -6.40 -4.55 4.26
C ALA A 130 -7.40 -4.69 3.10
N ALA A 131 -6.90 -4.66 1.85
CA ALA A 131 -7.70 -4.88 0.64
C ALA A 131 -6.90 -5.66 -0.40
N TRP A 132 -6.91 -6.99 -0.28
CA TRP A 132 -6.19 -7.87 -1.20
C TRP A 132 -7.01 -8.11 -2.48
N LEU A 133 -6.87 -7.21 -3.44
CA LEU A 133 -7.74 -7.13 -4.63
C LEU A 133 -7.07 -7.60 -5.93
N ILE A 134 -5.78 -7.97 -5.89
CA ILE A 134 -5.00 -8.25 -7.10
C ILE A 134 -5.63 -9.33 -8.00
N LYS A 135 -6.11 -10.44 -7.42
CA LYS A 135 -6.73 -11.52 -8.19
C LYS A 135 -8.03 -11.05 -8.84
N ALA A 136 -8.89 -10.41 -8.07
CA ALA A 136 -10.18 -9.92 -8.51
C ALA A 136 -10.03 -8.87 -9.65
N ASP A 137 -9.12 -7.93 -9.48
CA ASP A 137 -8.85 -6.89 -10.46
C ASP A 137 -8.28 -7.46 -11.77
N LEU A 138 -7.34 -8.42 -11.69
CA LEU A 138 -6.78 -9.10 -12.87
C LEU A 138 -7.81 -9.94 -13.63
N LEU A 139 -8.86 -10.40 -12.95
CA LEU A 139 -9.98 -11.11 -13.55
C LEU A 139 -11.09 -10.16 -14.07
N GLY A 140 -10.91 -8.83 -13.90
CA GLY A 140 -11.85 -7.84 -14.38
C GLY A 140 -13.11 -7.69 -13.51
N ALA A 141 -13.06 -8.09 -12.22
CA ALA A 141 -14.21 -8.00 -11.31
C ALA A 141 -14.64 -6.56 -11.02
N PHE A 142 -13.73 -5.60 -11.16
CA PHE A 142 -13.97 -4.18 -10.89
C PHE A 142 -13.67 -3.34 -12.13
N PRO A 143 -14.61 -3.26 -13.11
CA PRO A 143 -14.34 -2.62 -14.40
C PRO A 143 -14.27 -1.09 -14.33
N THR A 144 -14.99 -0.45 -13.41
CA THR A 144 -15.06 1.01 -13.28
C THR A 144 -14.23 1.53 -12.09
N PHE A 145 -14.03 2.86 -12.00
CA PHE A 145 -13.41 3.47 -10.84
C PHE A 145 -14.30 3.36 -9.59
N GLU A 146 -15.59 3.47 -9.76
CA GLU A 146 -16.60 3.34 -8.72
C GLU A 146 -16.59 1.91 -8.15
N ASP A 147 -16.51 0.88 -9.00
CA ASP A 147 -16.39 -0.53 -8.56
C ASP A 147 -15.08 -0.75 -7.77
N LYS A 148 -13.97 -0.17 -8.25
CA LYS A 148 -12.68 -0.24 -7.55
C LYS A 148 -12.71 0.47 -6.22
N ALA A 149 -13.29 1.67 -6.15
CA ALA A 149 -13.45 2.44 -4.92
C ALA A 149 -14.36 1.70 -3.92
N TRP A 150 -15.47 1.14 -4.41
CA TRP A 150 -16.33 0.27 -3.59
C TRP A 150 -15.56 -0.90 -2.99
N ALA A 151 -14.73 -1.58 -3.78
CA ALA A 151 -13.92 -2.69 -3.30
C ALA A 151 -12.88 -2.23 -2.26
N LEU A 152 -12.24 -1.07 -2.47
CA LEU A 152 -11.29 -0.46 -1.54
C LEU A 152 -11.95 -0.03 -0.22
N ILE A 153 -13.28 0.13 -0.20
CA ILE A 153 -14.05 0.44 1.01
C ILE A 153 -14.56 -0.85 1.66
N SER A 154 -15.18 -1.72 0.90
CA SER A 154 -15.90 -2.88 1.41
C SER A 154 -14.99 -3.98 1.93
N TYR A 155 -13.86 -4.25 1.25
CA TYR A 155 -12.92 -5.27 1.69
C TYR A 155 -12.22 -4.93 3.01
N PRO A 156 -11.73 -3.70 3.23
CA PRO A 156 -11.19 -3.32 4.54
C PRO A 156 -12.20 -3.43 5.68
N ARG A 157 -13.47 -3.09 5.46
CA ARG A 157 -14.52 -3.26 6.49
C ARG A 157 -14.53 -4.66 7.07
N VAL A 158 -14.54 -5.63 6.20
CA VAL A 158 -14.58 -7.04 6.60
C VAL A 158 -13.26 -7.48 7.23
N ARG A 159 -12.13 -7.06 6.66
CA ARG A 159 -10.81 -7.49 7.14
C ARG A 159 -10.41 -6.86 8.46
N LEU A 160 -10.80 -5.62 8.72
CA LEU A 160 -10.67 -5.01 10.03
C LEU A 160 -11.64 -5.64 11.05
N GLY A 161 -12.80 -6.11 10.61
CA GLY A 161 -13.67 -6.95 11.44
C GLY A 161 -12.94 -8.20 11.96
N ASN A 162 -12.12 -8.85 11.11
CA ASN A 162 -11.27 -9.95 11.56
C ASN A 162 -10.22 -9.50 12.59
N ASP A 163 -9.58 -8.35 12.37
CA ASP A 163 -8.59 -7.81 13.32
C ASP A 163 -9.25 -7.53 14.69
N ASN A 164 -10.43 -6.93 14.68
CA ASN A 164 -11.20 -6.63 15.89
C ASN A 164 -11.60 -7.90 16.67
N LEU A 165 -11.78 -9.02 15.97
CA LEU A 165 -12.01 -10.33 16.57
C LEU A 165 -10.73 -11.09 16.94
N GLY A 166 -9.54 -10.56 16.61
CA GLY A 166 -8.26 -11.26 16.79
C GLY A 166 -8.08 -12.44 15.84
N LEU A 167 -8.76 -12.45 14.68
CA LEU A 167 -8.69 -13.52 13.69
C LEU A 167 -7.65 -13.23 12.61
N CYS A 168 -6.98 -14.28 12.15
CA CYS A 168 -6.06 -14.15 11.00
C CYS A 168 -6.86 -13.94 9.71
N LYS A 169 -6.52 -12.90 8.96
CA LYS A 169 -7.19 -12.54 7.71
C LYS A 169 -7.03 -13.58 6.59
N LEU A 170 -5.91 -14.33 6.56
CA LEU A 170 -5.63 -15.25 5.46
C LEU A 170 -6.60 -16.43 5.37
N PRO A 171 -6.89 -17.17 6.45
CA PRO A 171 -7.90 -18.25 6.41
C PRO A 171 -9.30 -17.75 6.13
N TRP A 172 -9.60 -16.49 6.45
CA TRP A 172 -10.94 -15.92 6.35
C TRP A 172 -11.19 -15.16 5.04
N VAL A 173 -10.21 -15.07 4.16
CA VAL A 173 -10.40 -14.53 2.80
C VAL A 173 -11.49 -15.28 2.05
N ASP A 174 -11.54 -16.60 2.21
CA ASP A 174 -12.47 -17.48 1.51
C ASP A 174 -13.84 -17.59 2.21
N VAL A 175 -13.97 -17.13 3.45
CA VAL A 175 -15.27 -17.06 4.16
C VAL A 175 -16.24 -16.10 3.46
N PHE A 176 -15.73 -15.11 2.73
CA PHE A 176 -16.55 -14.17 1.96
C PHE A 176 -17.23 -14.82 0.76
N ASN A 177 -16.66 -15.88 0.26
CA ASN A 177 -17.23 -16.69 -0.79
C ASN A 177 -16.74 -18.14 -0.62
N PRO A 178 -17.50 -19.01 0.06
CA PRO A 178 -17.11 -20.42 0.25
C PRO A 178 -16.88 -21.16 -1.07
N GLU A 179 -17.42 -20.63 -2.17
CA GLU A 179 -17.20 -21.17 -3.50
C GLU A 179 -15.98 -20.55 -4.22
N SER A 180 -15.36 -19.51 -3.64
CA SER A 180 -14.26 -18.77 -4.32
C SER A 180 -13.02 -19.61 -4.57
N ALA A 181 -12.77 -20.62 -3.74
CA ALA A 181 -11.66 -21.57 -3.95
C ALA A 181 -11.83 -22.41 -5.22
N THR A 182 -13.05 -22.56 -5.71
CA THR A 182 -13.41 -23.38 -6.89
C THR A 182 -13.86 -22.55 -8.08
N ARG A 183 -14.09 -21.25 -7.90
CA ARG A 183 -14.62 -20.36 -8.94
C ARG A 183 -13.53 -19.88 -9.89
N THR A 184 -13.85 -19.93 -11.15
CA THR A 184 -13.09 -19.32 -12.25
C THR A 184 -13.72 -18.01 -12.73
N ASP A 185 -14.89 -17.64 -12.20
CA ASP A 185 -15.65 -16.45 -12.58
C ASP A 185 -15.24 -15.20 -11.76
N THR A 186 -15.69 -14.05 -12.24
CA THR A 186 -15.37 -12.73 -11.69
C THR A 186 -16.24 -12.33 -10.50
N ASP A 187 -17.20 -13.16 -10.09
CA ASP A 187 -18.16 -12.88 -9.00
C ASP A 187 -17.48 -12.99 -7.62
N ILE A 188 -16.65 -12.01 -7.32
CA ILE A 188 -16.03 -11.88 -5.99
C ILE A 188 -16.89 -10.91 -5.18
N HIS A 189 -18.16 -11.25 -5.00
CA HIS A 189 -19.02 -10.52 -4.09
C HIS A 189 -18.84 -11.04 -2.66
N ILE A 190 -18.93 -10.12 -1.70
CA ILE A 190 -19.01 -10.48 -0.29
C ILE A 190 -20.28 -11.32 -0.13
N ASN A 191 -20.13 -12.57 0.29
CA ASN A 191 -21.27 -13.47 0.46
C ASN A 191 -22.10 -13.03 1.66
N PRO A 192 -23.40 -12.75 1.52
CA PRO A 192 -24.28 -12.38 2.65
C PRO A 192 -24.23 -13.37 3.82
N ALA A 193 -24.17 -14.68 3.55
CA ALA A 193 -24.06 -15.69 4.60
C ALA A 193 -22.76 -15.56 5.43
N SER A 194 -21.70 -15.04 4.84
CA SER A 194 -20.46 -14.77 5.57
C SER A 194 -20.55 -13.55 6.47
N GLN A 195 -21.36 -12.58 6.10
CA GLN A 195 -21.62 -11.39 6.91
C GLN A 195 -22.40 -11.77 8.20
N GLU A 196 -23.40 -12.63 8.09
CA GLU A 196 -24.13 -13.15 9.23
C GLU A 196 -23.21 -13.90 10.21
N ILE A 197 -22.27 -14.70 9.71
CA ILE A 197 -21.28 -15.41 10.54
C ILE A 197 -20.45 -14.42 11.38
N TYR A 198 -20.07 -13.27 10.84
CA TYR A 198 -19.37 -12.24 11.62
C TYR A 198 -20.23 -11.72 12.77
N ALA A 199 -21.49 -11.42 12.51
CA ALA A 199 -22.41 -10.98 13.55
C ALA A 199 -22.58 -12.05 14.62
N GLU A 200 -22.69 -13.33 14.25
CA GLU A 200 -22.77 -14.44 15.19
C GLU A 200 -21.51 -14.55 16.07
N PHE A 201 -20.31 -14.40 15.50
CA PHE A 201 -19.05 -14.40 16.26
C PHE A 201 -18.99 -13.24 17.26
N PHE A 202 -19.29 -12.01 16.81
CA PHE A 202 -19.30 -10.84 17.70
C PHE A 202 -20.30 -11.01 18.82
N ASN A 203 -21.52 -11.38 18.48
CA ASN A 203 -22.61 -11.56 19.46
C ASN A 203 -22.27 -12.67 20.44
N GLY A 204 -21.75 -13.80 19.96
CA GLY A 204 -21.33 -14.90 20.81
C GLY A 204 -20.20 -14.56 21.79
N MET A 205 -19.25 -13.72 21.36
CA MET A 205 -18.10 -13.30 22.19
C MET A 205 -18.47 -12.21 23.20
N LEU A 206 -19.31 -11.25 22.79
CA LEU A 206 -19.57 -10.02 23.55
C LEU A 206 -20.92 -10.07 24.28
N GLY A 207 -21.79 -11.05 23.98
CA GLY A 207 -23.13 -11.10 24.52
C GLY A 207 -24.05 -10.00 24.00
N THR A 208 -23.84 -9.57 22.75
CA THR A 208 -24.58 -8.51 22.06
C THR A 208 -25.56 -9.10 21.05
N GLU A 209 -26.41 -8.26 20.45
CA GLU A 209 -27.36 -8.60 19.39
C GLU A 209 -27.16 -7.67 18.19
N LEU A 210 -25.91 -7.47 17.78
CA LEU A 210 -25.53 -6.57 16.68
C LEU A 210 -25.81 -7.21 15.31
N THR A 211 -26.22 -6.39 14.35
CA THR A 211 -26.25 -6.76 12.95
C THR A 211 -24.85 -6.63 12.33
N TRP A 212 -24.63 -7.23 11.17
CA TRP A 212 -23.35 -7.07 10.46
C TRP A 212 -23.11 -5.63 9.98
N GLU A 213 -24.18 -4.88 9.66
CA GLU A 213 -24.09 -3.46 9.30
C GLU A 213 -23.57 -2.62 10.46
N GLU A 214 -24.04 -2.88 11.68
CA GLU A 214 -23.55 -2.21 12.88
C GLU A 214 -22.07 -2.52 13.15
N ILE A 215 -21.65 -3.77 12.94
CA ILE A 215 -20.25 -4.19 13.07
C ILE A 215 -19.38 -3.49 12.01
N PHE A 216 -19.87 -3.38 10.77
CA PHE A 216 -19.14 -2.69 9.70
C PHE A 216 -19.05 -1.18 9.92
N ALA A 217 -20.05 -0.57 10.56
CA ALA A 217 -19.95 0.81 11.00
C ALA A 217 -18.81 1.01 12.03
N TRP A 218 -18.51 0.00 12.85
CA TRP A 218 -17.35 0.06 13.75
C TRP A 218 -16.04 0.04 12.97
N THR A 219 -15.91 -0.79 11.95
CA THR A 219 -14.69 -0.80 11.12
C THR A 219 -14.50 0.48 10.32
N ASP A 220 -15.58 1.14 9.89
CA ASP A 220 -15.49 2.47 9.29
C ASP A 220 -15.02 3.53 10.31
N ARG A 221 -15.39 3.40 11.58
CA ARG A 221 -14.82 4.24 12.66
C ARG A 221 -13.31 4.02 12.79
N ASP A 222 -12.85 2.78 12.81
CA ASP A 222 -11.44 2.44 12.91
C ASP A 222 -10.63 3.07 11.76
N ILE A 223 -11.13 2.94 10.52
CA ILE A 223 -10.49 3.52 9.34
C ILE A 223 -10.44 5.05 9.44
N ASN A 224 -11.57 5.69 9.78
CA ASN A 224 -11.62 7.13 9.88
C ASN A 224 -10.85 7.67 11.09
N LEU A 225 -10.76 6.91 12.19
CA LEU A 225 -9.90 7.27 13.32
C LEU A 225 -8.42 7.26 12.92
N GLN A 226 -7.95 6.20 12.24
CA GLN A 226 -6.58 6.15 11.70
C GLN A 226 -6.33 7.33 10.74
N ARG A 227 -7.31 7.64 9.89
CA ARG A 227 -7.24 8.79 8.98
C ARG A 227 -7.13 10.11 9.72
N VAL A 228 -7.96 10.34 10.73
CA VAL A 228 -7.89 11.54 11.59
C VAL A 228 -6.53 11.67 12.27
N MET A 229 -5.96 10.56 12.79
CA MET A 229 -4.62 10.57 13.38
C MET A 229 -3.55 11.05 12.37
N ASN A 230 -3.64 10.60 11.11
CA ASN A 230 -2.74 11.06 10.04
C ASN A 230 -2.99 12.52 9.67
N VAL A 231 -4.25 12.96 9.59
CA VAL A 231 -4.62 14.36 9.33
C VAL A 231 -4.09 15.30 10.41
N LEU A 232 -4.23 14.93 11.67
CA LEU A 232 -3.69 15.71 12.79
C LEU A 232 -2.15 15.77 12.77
N ARG A 233 -1.50 14.75 12.24
CA ARG A 233 -0.03 14.66 12.14
C ARG A 233 0.53 15.42 10.93
N TYR A 234 -0.11 15.35 9.79
CA TYR A 234 0.42 15.79 8.50
C TYR A 234 -0.36 16.97 7.89
N GLY A 235 -1.54 17.30 8.40
CA GLY A 235 -2.39 18.38 7.89
C GLY A 235 -2.76 18.14 6.42
N ARG A 236 -2.67 19.20 5.59
CA ARG A 236 -2.94 19.14 4.14
C ARG A 236 -1.96 18.24 3.36
N GLN A 237 -0.84 17.87 3.94
CA GLN A 237 0.10 16.95 3.31
C GLN A 237 -0.35 15.49 3.40
N THR A 238 -1.47 15.21 4.08
CA THR A 238 -1.97 13.84 4.24
C THR A 238 -2.15 13.14 2.89
N ALA A 239 -2.77 13.80 1.89
CA ALA A 239 -2.93 13.23 0.55
C ALA A 239 -1.60 12.93 -0.17
N SER A 240 -0.52 13.66 0.12
CA SER A 240 0.79 13.41 -0.48
C SER A 240 1.42 12.09 -0.01
N HIS A 241 0.98 11.59 1.15
CA HIS A 241 1.39 10.30 1.68
C HIS A 241 0.58 9.12 1.10
N ASP A 242 -0.54 9.41 0.42
CA ASP A 242 -1.37 8.42 -0.28
C ASP A 242 -0.87 8.19 -1.71
N TRP A 243 0.42 7.94 -1.83
CA TRP A 243 1.08 7.66 -3.09
C TRP A 243 2.07 6.51 -2.93
N ILE A 244 2.35 5.83 -4.03
CA ILE A 244 3.24 4.66 -4.07
C ILE A 244 4.46 4.94 -4.97
N PRO A 245 5.59 4.26 -4.76
CA PRO A 245 6.76 4.40 -5.62
C PRO A 245 6.45 4.06 -7.08
N ASP A 246 7.10 4.76 -7.99
CA ASP A 246 6.88 4.58 -9.43
C ASP A 246 7.02 3.12 -9.89
N ARG A 247 7.94 2.36 -9.30
CA ARG A 247 8.10 0.92 -9.58
C ARG A 247 6.84 0.09 -9.26
N ALA A 248 6.05 0.49 -8.28
CA ALA A 248 4.78 -0.17 -7.98
C ALA A 248 3.69 0.14 -9.02
N ILE A 249 3.85 1.23 -9.79
CA ILE A 249 2.94 1.65 -10.86
C ILE A 249 3.35 1.05 -12.20
N GLY A 250 4.69 0.95 -12.46
CA GLY A 250 5.19 0.40 -13.71
C GLY A 250 6.70 0.47 -13.86
N PRO A 251 7.23 0.27 -15.08
CA PRO A 251 8.65 0.25 -15.34
C PRO A 251 9.29 1.64 -15.17
N THR A 252 10.29 1.72 -14.28
CA THR A 252 11.02 2.98 -14.00
C THR A 252 12.20 3.23 -14.95
N ASP A 253 12.64 2.21 -15.65
CA ASP A 253 13.71 2.27 -16.64
C ASP A 253 13.42 1.38 -17.86
N ASP A 254 14.24 1.50 -18.91
CA ASP A 254 14.03 0.78 -20.16
C ASP A 254 14.21 -0.73 -20.00
N ALA A 255 15.14 -1.17 -19.15
CA ALA A 255 15.36 -2.58 -18.88
C ALA A 255 14.15 -3.24 -18.22
N LEU A 256 13.50 -2.55 -17.28
CA LEU A 256 12.25 -3.02 -16.65
C LEU A 256 11.06 -3.03 -17.63
N TYR A 257 11.02 -2.08 -18.58
CA TYR A 257 10.03 -2.11 -19.64
C TYR A 257 10.22 -3.31 -20.56
N GLU A 258 11.45 -3.55 -21.00
CA GLU A 258 11.83 -4.64 -21.91
C GLU A 258 11.70 -6.02 -21.29
N ALA A 259 11.86 -6.14 -19.96
CA ALA A 259 11.65 -7.39 -19.25
C ALA A 259 10.20 -7.94 -19.38
N GLU A 260 9.22 -7.03 -19.62
CA GLU A 260 7.82 -7.39 -19.87
C GLU A 260 7.32 -6.73 -21.17
N GLN A 261 8.17 -6.66 -22.19
CA GLN A 261 7.94 -5.87 -23.41
C GLN A 261 6.62 -6.19 -24.11
N GLU A 262 6.31 -7.45 -24.32
CA GLU A 262 5.08 -7.86 -25.01
C GLU A 262 3.82 -7.37 -24.29
N TYR A 263 3.79 -7.50 -22.97
CA TYR A 263 2.70 -7.00 -22.13
C TYR A 263 2.63 -5.48 -22.18
N ASN A 264 3.75 -4.80 -22.00
CA ASN A 264 3.81 -3.35 -21.98
C ASN A 264 3.47 -2.71 -23.33
N ASP A 265 3.95 -3.29 -24.45
CA ASP A 265 3.60 -2.84 -25.80
C ASP A 265 2.09 -3.03 -26.06
N GLY A 266 1.50 -4.13 -25.61
CA GLY A 266 0.05 -4.37 -25.67
C GLY A 266 -0.76 -3.33 -24.88
N GLU A 267 -0.29 -2.93 -23.70
CA GLU A 267 -0.96 -1.88 -22.91
C GLU A 267 -0.83 -0.49 -23.58
N VAL A 268 0.36 -0.13 -24.10
CA VAL A 268 0.55 1.12 -24.85
C VAL A 268 -0.36 1.15 -26.10
N ALA A 269 -0.47 0.03 -26.81
CA ALA A 269 -1.36 -0.09 -27.97
C ALA A 269 -2.83 0.22 -27.62
N LYS A 270 -3.31 -0.33 -26.50
CA LYS A 270 -4.67 -0.04 -25.99
C LYS A 270 -4.85 1.43 -25.64
N ILE A 271 -3.87 2.03 -24.95
CA ILE A 271 -3.89 3.43 -24.49
C ILE A 271 -3.92 4.38 -25.69
N THR A 272 -3.13 4.10 -26.73
CA THR A 272 -2.94 5.00 -27.89
C THR A 272 -3.90 4.70 -29.03
N GLY A 273 -4.60 3.56 -29.01
CA GLY A 273 -5.41 3.08 -30.12
C GLY A 273 -4.61 2.65 -31.35
N GLN A 274 -3.30 2.43 -31.21
CA GLN A 274 -2.40 1.99 -32.27
C GLN A 274 -2.29 0.46 -32.31
N ASP A 275 -1.91 -0.09 -33.46
CA ASP A 275 -1.61 -1.52 -33.58
C ASP A 275 -0.29 -1.87 -32.85
N VAL A 276 -0.24 -3.04 -32.21
CA VAL A 276 0.94 -3.53 -31.48
C VAL A 276 2.24 -3.47 -32.30
N PRO A 277 2.27 -3.87 -33.61
CA PRO A 277 3.51 -3.73 -34.41
C PRO A 277 3.98 -2.29 -34.58
N VAL A 278 3.07 -1.32 -34.62
CA VAL A 278 3.43 0.11 -34.71
C VAL A 278 4.06 0.56 -33.39
N VAL A 279 3.45 0.21 -32.27
CA VAL A 279 3.98 0.50 -30.93
C VAL A 279 5.34 -0.17 -30.73
N ALA A 280 5.51 -1.42 -31.13
CA ALA A 280 6.78 -2.16 -30.99
C ALA A 280 7.95 -1.48 -31.71
N ALA A 281 7.70 -0.72 -32.76
CA ALA A 281 8.71 0.03 -33.51
C ALA A 281 9.11 1.37 -32.85
N LEU A 282 8.37 1.85 -31.84
CA LEU A 282 8.70 3.09 -31.13
C LEU A 282 9.89 2.91 -30.17
N PRO A 283 10.63 4.00 -29.86
CA PRO A 283 11.66 3.95 -28.83
C PRO A 283 11.11 3.52 -27.46
N THR A 284 11.84 2.64 -26.77
CA THR A 284 11.40 2.12 -25.45
C THR A 284 11.11 3.23 -24.45
N ALA A 285 11.95 4.28 -24.41
CA ALA A 285 11.75 5.43 -23.52
C ALA A 285 10.43 6.16 -23.77
N GLU A 286 10.00 6.30 -25.03
CA GLU A 286 8.73 6.96 -25.40
C GLU A 286 7.52 6.10 -24.96
N LYS A 287 7.57 4.80 -25.26
CA LYS A 287 6.55 3.84 -24.83
C LYS A 287 6.39 3.82 -23.31
N ARG A 288 7.52 3.75 -22.60
CA ARG A 288 7.58 3.78 -21.13
C ARG A 288 6.98 5.07 -20.57
N ALA A 289 7.33 6.22 -21.13
CA ALA A 289 6.78 7.51 -20.70
C ALA A 289 5.26 7.56 -20.88
N THR A 290 4.75 7.11 -22.02
CA THR A 290 3.30 7.02 -22.31
C THR A 290 2.59 6.12 -21.30
N LEU A 291 3.10 4.91 -21.08
CA LEU A 291 2.55 3.94 -20.14
C LEU A 291 2.51 4.49 -18.71
N MET A 292 3.61 5.08 -18.25
CA MET A 292 3.71 5.60 -16.89
C MET A 292 2.83 6.82 -16.66
N ALA A 293 2.74 7.72 -17.64
CA ALA A 293 1.85 8.89 -17.56
C ALA A 293 0.39 8.45 -17.42
N TYR A 294 -0.05 7.49 -18.23
CA TYR A 294 -1.39 6.93 -18.16
C TYR A 294 -1.67 6.28 -16.81
N ARG A 295 -0.84 5.33 -16.37
CA ARG A 295 -1.04 4.61 -15.10
C ARG A 295 -1.05 5.52 -13.88
N LYS A 296 -0.21 6.54 -13.85
CA LYS A 296 -0.23 7.57 -12.79
C LYS A 296 -1.52 8.38 -12.81
N GLY A 297 -2.05 8.68 -14.00
CA GLY A 297 -3.35 9.34 -14.16
C GLY A 297 -4.50 8.49 -13.62
N GLU A 298 -4.52 7.20 -13.96
CA GLU A 298 -5.53 6.24 -13.47
C GLU A 298 -5.50 6.11 -11.93
N LEU A 299 -4.29 6.02 -11.34
CA LEU A 299 -4.16 5.93 -9.89
C LEU A 299 -4.68 7.19 -9.19
N ARG A 300 -4.35 8.40 -9.71
CA ARG A 300 -4.88 9.65 -9.16
C ARG A 300 -6.41 9.66 -9.19
N LYS A 301 -6.97 9.30 -10.35
CA LYS A 301 -8.42 9.25 -10.51
C LYS A 301 -9.08 8.26 -9.54
N LEU A 302 -8.49 7.09 -9.35
CA LEU A 302 -9.01 6.13 -8.38
C LEU A 302 -8.97 6.68 -6.95
N ILE A 303 -7.90 7.35 -6.56
CA ILE A 303 -7.79 7.98 -5.23
C ILE A 303 -8.83 9.08 -5.05
N GLU A 304 -9.07 9.92 -6.06
CA GLU A 304 -10.11 10.95 -6.04
C GLU A 304 -11.51 10.35 -5.84
N VAL A 305 -11.85 9.32 -6.59
CA VAL A 305 -13.13 8.61 -6.44
C VAL A 305 -13.24 7.95 -5.06
N TYR A 306 -12.18 7.29 -4.60
CA TYR A 306 -12.13 6.68 -3.28
C TYR A 306 -12.36 7.69 -2.16
N TYR A 307 -11.74 8.89 -2.23
CA TYR A 307 -11.93 9.94 -1.24
C TYR A 307 -13.39 10.44 -1.23
N ALA A 308 -13.95 10.66 -2.41
CA ALA A 308 -15.36 11.09 -2.52
C ALA A 308 -16.32 10.08 -1.90
N GLU A 309 -16.14 8.79 -2.18
CA GLU A 309 -16.95 7.70 -1.62
C GLU A 309 -16.75 7.51 -0.11
N ARG A 310 -15.59 7.90 0.43
CA ARG A 310 -15.31 7.90 1.87
C ARG A 310 -15.87 9.11 2.60
N GLY A 311 -16.39 10.12 1.91
CA GLY A 311 -16.78 11.39 2.49
C GLY A 311 -15.57 12.21 2.97
N TRP A 312 -14.49 12.22 2.17
CA TRP A 312 -13.27 12.99 2.38
C TRP A 312 -13.13 14.05 1.28
N ASN A 313 -12.46 15.15 1.59
CA ASN A 313 -12.14 16.17 0.58
C ASN A 313 -10.93 15.75 -0.31
N ALA A 314 -10.57 16.61 -1.27
CA ALA A 314 -9.47 16.34 -2.21
C ALA A 314 -8.09 16.18 -1.53
N ASP A 315 -7.91 16.72 -0.33
CA ASP A 315 -6.70 16.53 0.49
C ASP A 315 -6.78 15.25 1.35
N GLY A 316 -7.82 14.43 1.16
CA GLY A 316 -8.08 13.21 1.91
C GLY A 316 -8.46 13.47 3.37
N ILE A 317 -9.04 14.61 3.68
CA ILE A 317 -9.48 14.97 5.03
C ILE A 317 -10.97 14.64 5.15
N PRO A 318 -11.38 13.83 6.15
CA PRO A 318 -12.79 13.52 6.37
C PRO A 318 -13.61 14.78 6.63
N PHE A 319 -14.79 14.88 6.01
CA PHE A 319 -15.73 15.95 6.32
C PHE A 319 -16.27 15.83 7.75
N VAL A 320 -16.64 16.96 8.34
CA VAL A 320 -17.21 16.99 9.70
C VAL A 320 -18.47 16.11 9.79
N ASP A 321 -19.34 16.19 8.78
CA ASP A 321 -20.56 15.37 8.73
C ASP A 321 -20.24 13.88 8.75
N THR A 322 -19.24 13.43 7.99
CA THR A 322 -18.76 12.03 8.01
C THR A 322 -18.31 11.60 9.42
N LEU A 323 -17.55 12.44 10.10
CA LEU A 323 -17.07 12.14 11.47
C LEU A 323 -18.21 12.16 12.49
N GLN A 324 -19.24 13.00 12.29
CA GLN A 324 -20.44 13.04 13.13
C GLN A 324 -21.31 11.80 12.93
N GLU A 325 -21.56 11.39 11.69
CA GLU A 325 -22.34 10.19 11.34
C GLU A 325 -21.70 8.92 11.90
N LEU A 326 -20.37 8.85 11.87
CA LEU A 326 -19.62 7.74 12.48
C LEU A 326 -19.49 7.86 14.01
N GLY A 327 -19.97 8.94 14.61
CA GLY A 327 -19.87 9.17 16.05
C GLY A 327 -18.45 9.41 16.55
N LEU A 328 -17.51 9.80 15.68
CA LEU A 328 -16.11 10.09 16.04
C LEU A 328 -15.94 11.54 16.53
N TRP A 329 -16.71 12.47 15.97
CA TRP A 329 -16.57 13.90 16.26
C TRP A 329 -16.61 14.26 17.75
N PRO A 330 -17.51 13.69 18.60
CA PRO A 330 -17.55 13.98 20.03
C PRO A 330 -16.34 13.50 20.84
N PHE A 331 -15.55 12.58 20.29
CA PHE A 331 -14.34 12.06 20.95
C PHE A 331 -13.09 12.90 20.66
N LEU A 332 -13.15 13.81 19.69
CA LEU A 332 -12.06 14.74 19.40
C LEU A 332 -12.11 15.91 20.37
N THR A 333 -10.94 16.36 20.82
CA THR A 333 -10.85 17.58 21.63
C THR A 333 -11.27 18.82 20.84
N PRO A 334 -11.67 19.92 21.50
CA PRO A 334 -12.00 21.16 20.81
C PRO A 334 -10.88 21.67 19.88
N GLU A 335 -9.63 21.49 20.28
CA GLU A 335 -8.44 21.86 19.49
C GLU A 335 -8.32 21.00 18.21
N GLU A 336 -8.53 19.70 18.31
CA GLU A 336 -8.51 18.78 17.16
C GLU A 336 -9.66 19.06 16.20
N GLN A 337 -10.86 19.32 16.73
CA GLN A 337 -12.02 19.72 15.94
C GLN A 337 -11.77 21.03 15.19
N GLN A 338 -11.14 22.01 15.83
CA GLN A 338 -10.75 23.27 15.20
C GLN A 338 -9.76 23.03 14.06
N VAL A 339 -8.69 22.25 14.31
CA VAL A 339 -7.68 21.92 13.28
C VAL A 339 -8.32 21.28 12.05
N ILE A 340 -9.18 20.27 12.24
CA ILE A 340 -9.86 19.60 11.13
C ILE A 340 -10.75 20.58 10.36
N THR A 341 -11.53 21.42 11.08
CA THR A 341 -12.41 22.41 10.46
C THR A 341 -11.63 23.42 9.62
N GLU A 342 -10.50 23.91 10.12
CA GLU A 342 -9.63 24.85 9.40
C GLU A 342 -8.98 24.20 8.17
N LEU A 343 -8.60 22.93 8.26
CA LEU A 343 -8.04 22.18 7.14
C LEU A 343 -9.06 21.93 6.01
N ILE A 344 -10.34 21.78 6.36
CA ILE A 344 -11.42 21.61 5.37
C ILE A 344 -11.77 22.95 4.70
N ALA A 345 -11.74 24.04 5.45
CA ALA A 345 -12.22 25.36 5.00
C ALA A 345 -11.25 26.07 4.04
N GLY A 346 -9.98 25.76 4.09
CA GLY A 346 -8.97 26.51 3.35
C GLY A 346 -8.22 25.74 2.31
#